data_8b2432a21e881b2de6cd579413d5ef2b
#
_entry.id   8b2432a21e881b2de6cd579413d5ef2b
#
_cell.length_a   1.000
_cell.length_b   1.000
_cell.length_c   1.000
_cell.angle_alpha   90.00
_cell.angle_beta   90.00
_cell.angle_gamma   90.00
#
_symmetry.space_group_name_H-M   'P 1'
#
loop_
_entity.id
_entity.type
_entity.pdbx_description
1 polymer ?
#
loop_
_entity_poly.entity_id
_entity_poly.type
_entity_poly.pdbx_seq_one_letter_code
_entity_poly.pdbx_strand_id
1 'polypeptide(L)'
;MDLFQSQYKMLISYMGNKEKAEKFLGAVAYCFKNVKWLSSCDRDSIITSFLKCAELDLFPSNVTGQAYVLPYKGMAQFQLWYQGLVTLFYRSGAKSIRSEIVYENDIFEYENGVIRHKPDPFASKEKRGKPKGAYVIVDLPTGGAVAKVMGKEDILAIGKKFSKSYDSNYSPWN
;
A
#
# COMPACT_ATOMS: atom_id res chain seq x y z
N MET A 1 13.96 18.82 -15.33
CA MET A 1 12.65 18.87 -16.02
C MET A 1 12.68 18.17 -17.39
N ASP A 2 13.84 18.08 -18.03
CA ASP A 2 13.97 17.44 -19.36
C ASP A 2 13.66 15.93 -19.40
N LEU A 3 13.75 15.25 -18.25
CA LEU A 3 13.55 13.81 -18.16
C LEU A 3 12.15 13.35 -18.61
N PHE A 4 11.13 14.15 -18.38
CA PHE A 4 9.73 13.83 -18.69
C PHE A 4 9.15 14.63 -19.88
N GLN A 5 9.94 15.47 -20.55
CA GLN A 5 9.43 16.27 -21.67
C GLN A 5 8.88 15.42 -22.81
N SER A 6 9.59 14.35 -23.18
CA SER A 6 9.14 13.42 -24.22
C SER A 6 7.89 12.60 -23.79
N GLN A 7 7.67 12.46 -22.48
CA GLN A 7 6.56 11.68 -21.91
C GLN A 7 5.37 12.57 -21.47
N TYR A 8 5.47 13.89 -21.65
CA TYR A 8 4.48 14.83 -21.08
C TYR A 8 3.07 14.62 -21.65
N LYS A 9 2.95 14.33 -22.94
CA LYS A 9 1.63 14.03 -23.56
C LYS A 9 1.01 12.77 -22.96
N MET A 10 1.80 11.72 -22.75
CA MET A 10 1.37 10.48 -22.13
C MET A 10 0.98 10.72 -20.66
N LEU A 11 1.73 11.54 -19.95
CA LEU A 11 1.43 11.90 -18.57
C LEU A 11 0.08 12.63 -18.46
N ILE A 12 -0.21 13.58 -19.36
CA ILE A 12 -1.54 14.24 -19.40
C ILE A 12 -2.65 13.21 -19.68
N SER A 13 -2.42 12.26 -20.58
CA SER A 13 -3.39 11.20 -20.89
C SER A 13 -3.69 10.35 -19.65
N TYR A 14 -2.69 9.93 -18.90
CA TYR A 14 -2.86 9.16 -17.66
C TYR A 14 -3.52 9.96 -16.55
N MET A 15 -3.14 11.21 -16.37
CA MET A 15 -3.67 12.09 -15.32
C MET A 15 -5.04 12.69 -15.65
N GLY A 16 -5.48 12.61 -16.92
CA GLY A 16 -6.77 13.11 -17.38
C GLY A 16 -6.79 14.59 -17.76
N ASN A 17 -5.90 15.41 -17.23
CA ASN A 17 -5.78 16.83 -17.58
C ASN A 17 -4.39 17.40 -17.24
N LYS A 18 -4.12 18.59 -17.80
CA LYS A 18 -2.83 19.29 -17.66
C LYS A 18 -2.53 19.69 -16.21
N GLU A 19 -3.52 20.22 -15.50
CA GLU A 19 -3.32 20.70 -14.11
C GLU A 19 -2.89 19.56 -13.18
N LYS A 20 -3.53 18.41 -13.32
CA LYS A 20 -3.19 17.22 -12.53
C LYS A 20 -1.81 16.67 -12.89
N ALA A 21 -1.45 16.68 -14.18
CA ALA A 21 -0.13 16.31 -14.64
C ALA A 21 0.95 17.25 -14.08
N GLU A 22 0.71 18.55 -14.00
CA GLU A 22 1.64 19.52 -13.40
C GLU A 22 1.80 19.29 -11.89
N LYS A 23 0.71 19.04 -11.17
CA LYS A 23 0.75 18.65 -9.75
C LYS A 23 1.55 17.35 -9.54
N PHE A 24 1.36 16.37 -10.43
CA PHE A 24 2.11 15.13 -10.40
C PHE A 24 3.62 15.37 -10.60
N LEU A 25 4.01 16.19 -11.57
CA LEU A 25 5.41 16.59 -11.77
C LEU A 25 6.00 17.31 -10.55
N GLY A 26 5.21 18.09 -9.83
CA GLY A 26 5.60 18.66 -8.55
C GLY A 26 5.92 17.58 -7.51
N ALA A 27 5.11 16.51 -7.42
CA ALA A 27 5.37 15.38 -6.54
C ALA A 27 6.62 14.60 -6.97
N VAL A 28 6.86 14.44 -8.28
CA VAL A 28 8.09 13.84 -8.82
C VAL A 28 9.31 14.66 -8.40
N ALA A 29 9.29 15.98 -8.58
CA ALA A 29 10.38 16.88 -8.17
C ALA A 29 10.65 16.80 -6.66
N TYR A 30 9.59 16.69 -5.85
CA TYR A 30 9.71 16.47 -4.41
C TYR A 30 10.41 15.14 -4.08
N CYS A 31 10.11 14.06 -4.81
CA CYS A 31 10.78 12.77 -4.64
C CYS A 31 12.29 12.89 -4.91
N PHE A 32 12.69 13.55 -6.00
CA PHE A 32 14.13 13.77 -6.30
C PHE A 32 14.87 14.55 -5.21
N LYS A 33 14.17 15.48 -4.56
CA LYS A 33 14.76 16.27 -3.45
C LYS A 33 14.91 15.47 -2.17
N ASN A 34 13.99 14.54 -1.88
CA ASN A 34 13.88 13.92 -0.56
C ASN A 34 14.27 12.43 -0.52
N VAL A 35 14.28 11.75 -1.66
CA VAL A 35 14.67 10.34 -1.73
C VAL A 35 16.15 10.26 -2.13
N LYS A 36 17.01 9.92 -1.16
CA LYS A 36 18.45 9.76 -1.39
C LYS A 36 18.70 8.75 -2.52
N TRP A 37 19.69 9.04 -3.37
CA TRP A 37 20.16 8.17 -4.45
C TRP A 37 19.15 7.93 -5.60
N LEU A 38 17.97 8.53 -5.57
CA LEU A 38 17.00 8.38 -6.67
C LEU A 38 17.53 8.94 -7.98
N SER A 39 18.21 10.09 -7.93
CA SER A 39 18.85 10.72 -9.10
C SER A 39 20.01 9.91 -9.70
N SER A 40 20.58 8.98 -8.93
CA SER A 40 21.66 8.08 -9.36
C SER A 40 21.17 6.76 -9.95
N CYS A 41 19.86 6.54 -9.97
CA CYS A 41 19.27 5.36 -10.59
C CYS A 41 19.28 5.46 -12.11
N ASP A 42 19.16 4.30 -12.75
CA ASP A 42 18.98 4.20 -14.19
C ASP A 42 17.80 5.06 -14.65
N ARG A 43 18.02 5.81 -15.74
CA ARG A 43 17.07 6.81 -16.25
C ARG A 43 15.74 6.20 -16.66
N ASP A 44 15.76 5.07 -17.36
CA ASP A 44 14.55 4.43 -17.87
C ASP A 44 13.75 3.81 -16.74
N SER A 45 14.43 3.29 -15.71
CA SER A 45 13.78 2.80 -14.50
C SER A 45 13.08 3.90 -13.73
N ILE A 46 13.65 5.11 -13.67
CA ILE A 46 13.02 6.28 -13.05
C ILE A 46 11.75 6.64 -13.81
N ILE A 47 11.84 6.83 -15.13
CA ILE A 47 10.69 7.17 -15.98
C ILE A 47 9.57 6.13 -15.82
N THR A 48 9.91 4.85 -15.99
CA THR A 48 8.95 3.74 -15.89
C THR A 48 8.26 3.69 -14.52
N SER A 49 9.01 3.92 -13.45
CA SER A 49 8.44 3.88 -12.09
C SER A 49 7.46 5.02 -11.83
N PHE A 50 7.74 6.22 -12.30
CA PHE A 50 6.81 7.34 -12.18
C PHE A 50 5.62 7.21 -13.14
N LEU A 51 5.82 6.69 -14.35
CA LEU A 51 4.69 6.43 -15.26
C LEU A 51 3.71 5.39 -14.67
N LYS A 52 4.19 4.36 -13.96
CA LYS A 52 3.31 3.43 -13.23
C LYS A 52 2.48 4.13 -12.15
N CYS A 53 3.05 5.11 -11.45
CA CYS A 53 2.27 5.93 -10.52
C CYS A 53 1.17 6.70 -11.27
N ALA A 54 1.52 7.33 -12.39
CA ALA A 54 0.59 8.12 -13.20
C ALA A 54 -0.53 7.26 -13.82
N GLU A 55 -0.19 6.09 -14.35
CA GLU A 55 -1.14 5.13 -14.92
C GLU A 55 -2.20 4.69 -13.91
N LEU A 56 -1.79 4.47 -12.66
CA LEU A 56 -2.69 4.13 -11.57
C LEU A 56 -3.36 5.36 -10.94
N ASP A 57 -3.06 6.56 -11.44
CA ASP A 57 -3.52 7.82 -10.86
C ASP A 57 -3.21 7.92 -9.35
N LEU A 58 -1.99 7.51 -8.96
CA LEU A 58 -1.48 7.58 -7.60
C LEU A 58 -0.31 8.56 -7.53
N PHE A 59 -0.31 9.40 -6.51
CA PHE A 59 0.79 10.35 -6.31
C PHE A 59 1.93 9.72 -5.48
N PRO A 60 3.17 9.80 -5.96
CA PRO A 60 4.34 9.33 -5.20
C PRO A 60 4.63 10.34 -4.09
N SER A 61 4.10 10.09 -2.89
CA SER A 61 4.20 11.03 -1.77
C SER A 61 4.16 10.33 -0.42
N ASN A 62 5.08 10.73 0.46
CA ASN A 62 5.06 10.30 1.86
C ASN A 62 3.85 10.85 2.63
N VAL A 63 3.24 11.93 2.15
CA VAL A 63 2.08 12.57 2.79
C VAL A 63 0.83 11.75 2.57
N THR A 64 0.59 11.31 1.32
CA THR A 64 -0.59 10.51 0.98
C THR A 64 -0.39 9.02 1.23
N GLY A 65 0.87 8.54 1.26
CA GLY A 65 1.20 7.14 1.45
C GLY A 65 0.60 6.19 0.40
N GLN A 66 0.31 6.70 -0.81
CA GLN A 66 -0.31 5.89 -1.87
C GLN A 66 0.71 5.06 -2.63
N ALA A 67 1.80 5.68 -3.02
CA ALA A 67 2.88 5.04 -3.77
C ALA A 67 4.23 5.64 -3.41
N TYR A 68 5.28 4.86 -3.60
CA TYR A 68 6.67 5.28 -3.45
C TYR A 68 7.46 4.91 -4.70
N VAL A 69 8.47 5.72 -5.00
CA VAL A 69 9.51 5.39 -5.97
C VAL A 69 10.83 5.41 -5.23
N LEU A 70 11.42 4.24 -5.03
CA LEU A 70 12.59 4.06 -4.19
C LEU A 70 13.75 3.44 -4.97
N PRO A 71 15.01 3.84 -4.69
CA PRO A 71 16.19 3.25 -5.29
C PRO A 71 16.45 1.83 -4.75
N TYR A 72 16.71 0.90 -5.65
CA TYR A 72 17.10 -0.45 -5.31
C TYR A 72 18.11 -0.97 -6.34
N LYS A 73 19.35 -1.27 -5.89
CA LYS A 73 20.44 -1.79 -6.75
C LYS A 73 20.64 -0.97 -8.04
N GLY A 74 20.66 0.37 -7.92
CA GLY A 74 20.85 1.28 -9.06
C GLY A 74 19.62 1.49 -9.95
N MET A 75 18.51 0.85 -9.65
CA MET A 75 17.24 1.00 -10.35
C MET A 75 16.20 1.69 -9.47
N ALA A 76 15.38 2.55 -10.05
CA ALA A 76 14.21 3.06 -9.38
C ALA A 76 13.08 2.01 -9.42
N GLN A 77 12.42 1.81 -8.31
CA GLN A 77 11.31 0.84 -8.20
C GLN A 77 10.05 1.51 -7.70
N PHE A 78 8.97 1.34 -8.44
CA PHE A 78 7.62 1.66 -7.99
C PHE A 78 7.19 0.67 -6.91
N GLN A 79 6.67 1.21 -5.80
CA GLN A 79 6.09 0.43 -4.70
C GLN A 79 4.70 0.96 -4.40
N LEU A 80 3.70 0.13 -4.64
CA LEU A 80 2.34 0.41 -4.21
C LEU A 80 2.24 0.20 -2.69
N TRP A 81 1.71 1.20 -1.99
CA TRP A 81 1.50 1.13 -0.56
C TRP A 81 0.05 0.84 -0.21
N TYR A 82 -0.23 0.47 1.04
CA TYR A 82 -1.58 0.05 1.43
C TYR A 82 -2.64 1.14 1.20
N GLN A 83 -2.32 2.42 1.42
CA GLN A 83 -3.23 3.53 1.12
C GLN A 83 -3.55 3.63 -0.37
N GLY A 84 -2.58 3.31 -1.24
CA GLY A 84 -2.81 3.21 -2.67
C GLY A 84 -3.75 2.07 -3.03
N LEU A 85 -3.56 0.89 -2.42
CA LEU A 85 -4.50 -0.24 -2.58
C LEU A 85 -5.92 0.15 -2.15
N VAL A 86 -6.08 0.76 -0.98
CA VAL A 86 -7.37 1.25 -0.49
C VAL A 86 -7.99 2.24 -1.48
N THR A 87 -7.19 3.18 -2.00
CA THR A 87 -7.65 4.15 -3.01
C THR A 87 -8.16 3.45 -4.28
N LEU A 88 -7.40 2.47 -4.79
CA LEU A 88 -7.78 1.70 -5.99
C LEU A 88 -9.04 0.87 -5.74
N PHE A 89 -9.20 0.26 -4.57
CA PHE A 89 -10.41 -0.46 -4.21
C PHE A 89 -11.66 0.45 -4.23
N TYR A 90 -11.59 1.62 -3.59
CA TYR A 90 -12.71 2.56 -3.63
C TYR A 90 -13.00 3.08 -5.03
N ARG A 91 -11.97 3.32 -5.85
CA ARG A 91 -12.15 3.70 -7.27
C ARG A 91 -12.79 2.58 -8.10
N SER A 92 -12.55 1.32 -7.77
CA SER A 92 -13.23 0.18 -8.43
C SER A 92 -14.69 0.02 -8.01
N GLY A 93 -15.18 0.88 -7.12
CA GLY A 93 -16.55 0.87 -6.62
C GLY A 93 -16.76 -0.01 -5.37
N ALA A 94 -15.69 -0.50 -4.74
CA ALA A 94 -15.81 -1.23 -3.48
C ALA A 94 -16.53 -0.37 -2.44
N LYS A 95 -17.49 -0.95 -1.73
CA LYS A 95 -18.33 -0.22 -0.77
C LYS A 95 -17.65 0.00 0.56
N SER A 96 -16.91 -1.00 1.04
CA SER A 96 -16.13 -0.89 2.27
C SER A 96 -14.93 -1.84 2.27
N ILE A 97 -13.92 -1.46 3.05
CA ILE A 97 -12.76 -2.31 3.38
C ILE A 97 -12.65 -2.28 4.90
N ARG A 98 -12.68 -3.45 5.52
CA ARG A 98 -12.58 -3.62 6.97
C ARG A 98 -11.47 -4.61 7.27
N SER A 99 -10.61 -4.29 8.22
CA SER A 99 -9.55 -5.19 8.69
C SER A 99 -9.43 -5.13 10.20
N GLU A 100 -9.21 -6.29 10.81
CA GLU A 100 -9.07 -6.40 12.25
C GLU A 100 -8.04 -7.46 12.62
N ILE A 101 -7.45 -7.30 13.81
CA ILE A 101 -6.59 -8.30 14.45
C ILE A 101 -7.47 -9.18 15.34
N VAL A 102 -7.30 -10.48 15.19
CA VAL A 102 -7.94 -11.48 16.04
C VAL A 102 -6.99 -11.86 17.17
N TYR A 103 -7.46 -11.80 18.40
CA TYR A 103 -6.72 -12.17 19.60
C TYR A 103 -7.19 -13.52 20.16
N GLU A 104 -6.39 -14.11 21.06
CA GLU A 104 -6.63 -15.46 21.61
C GLU A 104 -7.99 -15.60 22.27
N ASN A 105 -8.46 -14.58 22.99
CA ASN A 105 -9.71 -14.59 23.75
C ASN A 105 -10.90 -13.97 23.00
N ASP A 106 -10.70 -13.55 21.74
CA ASP A 106 -11.80 -13.07 20.92
C ASP A 106 -12.66 -14.26 20.44
N ILE A 107 -13.97 -14.05 20.34
CA ILE A 107 -14.85 -14.99 19.66
C ILE A 107 -14.69 -14.78 18.16
N PHE A 108 -14.09 -15.77 17.49
CA PHE A 108 -13.81 -15.72 16.06
C PHE A 108 -14.21 -17.02 15.37
N GLU A 109 -15.05 -16.89 14.36
CA GLU A 109 -15.49 -18.00 13.49
C GLU A 109 -15.23 -17.62 12.03
N TYR A 110 -14.72 -18.56 11.26
CA TYR A 110 -14.55 -18.44 9.82
C TYR A 110 -15.04 -19.69 9.13
N GLU A 111 -16.12 -19.56 8.38
CA GLU A 111 -16.73 -20.68 7.65
C GLU A 111 -17.24 -20.20 6.29
N ASN A 112 -16.89 -20.94 5.25
CA ASN A 112 -17.35 -20.70 3.86
C ASN A 112 -17.20 -19.24 3.38
N GLY A 113 -16.09 -18.57 3.75
CA GLY A 113 -15.82 -17.19 3.37
C GLY A 113 -16.50 -16.14 4.26
N VAL A 114 -17.31 -16.58 5.25
CA VAL A 114 -17.99 -15.72 6.19
C VAL A 114 -17.18 -15.61 7.49
N ILE A 115 -16.95 -14.37 7.94
CA ILE A 115 -16.27 -14.07 9.20
C ILE A 115 -17.29 -13.55 10.20
N ARG A 116 -17.31 -14.16 11.38
CA ARG A 116 -17.98 -13.68 12.58
C ARG A 116 -16.94 -13.39 13.64
N HIS A 117 -16.75 -12.12 13.96
CA HIS A 117 -15.79 -11.66 14.96
C HIS A 117 -16.48 -10.75 15.95
N LYS A 118 -16.37 -11.07 17.22
CA LYS A 118 -16.95 -10.31 18.34
C LYS A 118 -15.84 -9.95 19.33
N PRO A 119 -15.00 -8.94 19.02
CA PRO A 119 -14.05 -8.43 19.99
C PRO A 119 -14.81 -7.66 21.10
N ASP A 120 -14.32 -7.73 22.32
CA ASP A 120 -14.76 -6.79 23.36
C ASP A 120 -14.02 -5.46 23.17
N PRO A 121 -14.71 -4.37 22.73
CA PRO A 121 -14.04 -3.10 22.44
C PRO A 121 -13.50 -2.39 23.69
N PHE A 122 -13.93 -2.81 24.88
CA PHE A 122 -13.52 -2.25 26.16
C PHE A 122 -12.48 -3.12 26.90
N ALA A 123 -12.21 -4.32 26.40
CA ALA A 123 -11.18 -5.15 26.98
C ALA A 123 -9.79 -4.60 26.71
N SER A 124 -8.93 -4.60 27.72
CA SER A 124 -7.51 -4.30 27.53
C SER A 124 -6.83 -5.35 26.65
N LYS A 125 -5.68 -4.99 26.06
CA LYS A 125 -4.92 -5.95 25.23
C LYS A 125 -4.53 -7.20 26.02
N GLU A 126 -4.23 -7.07 27.31
CA GLU A 126 -3.87 -8.17 28.20
C GLU A 126 -5.06 -9.14 28.38
N LYS A 127 -6.28 -8.61 28.49
CA LYS A 127 -7.50 -9.42 28.57
C LYS A 127 -7.82 -10.13 27.25
N ARG A 128 -7.55 -9.50 26.11
CA ARG A 128 -7.73 -10.11 24.79
C ARG A 128 -6.68 -11.18 24.47
N GLY A 129 -5.55 -11.19 25.19
CA GLY A 129 -4.47 -12.15 24.98
C GLY A 129 -3.55 -11.75 23.83
N LYS A 130 -2.84 -12.74 23.25
CA LYS A 130 -1.88 -12.52 22.16
C LYS A 130 -2.59 -12.48 20.79
N PRO A 131 -2.06 -11.72 19.81
CA PRO A 131 -2.55 -11.80 18.43
C PRO A 131 -2.43 -13.21 17.86
N LYS A 132 -3.51 -13.76 17.31
CA LYS A 132 -3.57 -15.04 16.59
C LYS A 132 -3.47 -14.88 15.09
N GLY A 133 -3.95 -13.78 14.56
CA GLY A 133 -3.97 -13.51 13.14
C GLY A 133 -4.69 -12.20 12.84
N ALA A 134 -4.98 -11.99 11.57
CA ALA A 134 -5.72 -10.83 11.08
C ALA A 134 -6.59 -11.24 9.90
N TYR A 135 -7.58 -10.41 9.60
CA TYR A 135 -8.39 -10.58 8.41
C TYR A 135 -8.69 -9.24 7.74
N VAL A 136 -9.08 -9.32 6.48
CA VAL A 136 -9.65 -8.21 5.73
C VAL A 136 -10.94 -8.69 5.05
N ILE A 137 -11.94 -7.81 5.03
CA ILE A 137 -13.20 -8.00 4.29
C ILE A 137 -13.35 -6.82 3.35
N VAL A 138 -13.65 -7.10 2.08
CA VAL A 138 -13.95 -6.10 1.05
C VAL A 138 -15.35 -6.34 0.54
N ASP A 139 -16.23 -5.36 0.71
CA ASP A 139 -17.58 -5.39 0.17
C ASP A 139 -17.56 -4.93 -1.30
N LEU A 140 -18.01 -5.80 -2.21
CA LEU A 140 -17.96 -5.57 -3.65
C LEU A 140 -19.09 -4.66 -4.14
N PRO A 141 -18.90 -3.92 -5.25
CA PRO A 141 -19.93 -3.05 -5.84
C PRO A 141 -21.16 -3.85 -6.31
N THR A 142 -20.95 -5.07 -6.78
CA THR A 142 -21.99 -5.98 -7.29
C THR A 142 -22.81 -6.68 -6.19
N GLY A 143 -22.48 -6.44 -4.93
CA GLY A 143 -23.00 -7.20 -3.79
C GLY A 143 -22.08 -8.37 -3.43
N GLY A 144 -22.23 -8.87 -2.23
CA GLY A 144 -21.33 -9.87 -1.65
C GLY A 144 -20.02 -9.27 -1.11
N ALA A 145 -19.21 -10.11 -0.51
CA ALA A 145 -17.93 -9.71 0.08
C ALA A 145 -16.85 -10.76 -0.22
N VAL A 146 -15.62 -10.30 -0.30
CA VAL A 146 -14.43 -11.16 -0.33
C VAL A 146 -13.71 -11.01 1.01
N ALA A 147 -13.39 -12.13 1.64
CA ALA A 147 -12.67 -12.15 2.89
C ALA A 147 -11.36 -12.94 2.74
N LYS A 148 -10.32 -12.44 3.40
CA LYS A 148 -9.04 -13.14 3.55
C LYS A 148 -8.64 -13.15 5.01
N VAL A 149 -8.34 -14.33 5.52
CA VAL A 149 -7.81 -14.55 6.87
C VAL A 149 -6.37 -15.02 6.76
N MET A 150 -5.51 -14.52 7.65
CA MET A 150 -4.12 -14.94 7.75
C MET A 150 -3.76 -15.20 9.21
N GLY A 151 -3.16 -16.35 9.47
CA GLY A 151 -2.59 -16.68 10.77
C GLY A 151 -1.36 -15.82 11.08
N LYS A 152 -1.06 -15.67 12.37
CA LYS A 152 0.10 -14.90 12.84
C LYS A 152 1.41 -15.42 12.23
N GLU A 153 1.58 -16.73 12.15
CA GLU A 153 2.80 -17.35 11.62
C GLU A 153 3.01 -17.01 10.15
N ASP A 154 1.96 -17.05 9.33
CA ASP A 154 2.02 -16.67 7.92
C ASP A 154 2.38 -15.19 7.75
N ILE A 155 1.78 -14.33 8.57
CA ILE A 155 2.07 -12.89 8.56
C ILE A 155 3.53 -12.63 8.89
N LEU A 156 4.05 -13.27 9.95
CA LEU A 156 5.46 -13.15 10.35
C LEU A 156 6.41 -13.73 9.31
N ALA A 157 6.06 -14.84 8.66
CA ALA A 157 6.84 -15.41 7.58
C ALA A 157 6.98 -14.46 6.38
N ILE A 158 5.90 -13.75 6.03
CA ILE A 158 5.94 -12.68 5.01
C ILE A 158 6.87 -11.54 5.46
N GLY A 159 6.73 -11.08 6.70
CA GLY A 159 7.60 -10.06 7.26
C GLY A 159 9.08 -10.46 7.17
N LYS A 160 9.42 -11.66 7.61
CA LYS A 160 10.78 -12.21 7.55
C LYS A 160 11.33 -12.32 6.12
N LYS A 161 10.48 -12.70 5.17
CA LYS A 161 10.89 -12.85 3.77
C LYS A 161 11.15 -11.53 3.06
N PHE A 162 10.37 -10.49 3.36
CA PHE A 162 10.37 -9.26 2.55
C PHE A 162 10.89 -8.02 3.30
N SER A 163 10.88 -8.00 4.62
CA SER A 163 11.37 -6.86 5.40
C SER A 163 12.85 -6.99 5.68
N LYS A 164 13.64 -6.04 5.18
CA LYS A 164 15.08 -5.97 5.48
C LYS A 164 15.38 -5.60 6.94
N SER A 165 14.42 -5.00 7.63
CA SER A 165 14.52 -4.58 9.03
C SER A 165 13.82 -5.55 9.98
N TYR A 166 13.46 -6.75 9.53
CA TYR A 166 12.68 -7.70 10.34
C TYR A 166 13.35 -7.99 11.69
N ASP A 167 14.65 -8.22 11.71
CA ASP A 167 15.41 -8.52 12.90
C ASP A 167 16.02 -7.27 13.60
N SER A 168 15.64 -6.08 13.18
CA SER A 168 16.15 -4.84 13.79
C SER A 168 15.35 -4.47 15.05
N ASN A 169 16.00 -3.81 16.01
CA ASN A 169 15.35 -3.32 17.24
C ASN A 169 14.19 -2.32 16.98
N TYR A 170 14.14 -1.74 15.79
CA TYR A 170 13.10 -0.80 15.36
C TYR A 170 12.10 -1.45 14.41
N SER A 171 12.09 -2.77 14.32
CA SER A 171 11.21 -3.50 13.44
C SER A 171 9.75 -3.39 13.91
N PRO A 172 8.80 -3.07 13.03
CA PRO A 172 7.38 -3.12 13.36
C PRO A 172 6.86 -4.56 13.56
N TRP A 173 7.70 -5.56 13.32
CA TRP A 173 7.38 -6.98 13.43
C TRP A 173 7.70 -7.59 14.81
N ASN A 174 8.37 -6.83 15.69
CA ASN A 174 8.72 -7.24 17.05
C ASN A 174 7.61 -6.93 18.03
#